data_7df999419d77135838d5f4bae0a8a936
#
_entry.id   7df999419d77135838d5f4bae0a8a936
#
_cell.length_a   1.000
_cell.length_b   1.000
_cell.length_c   1.000
_cell.angle_alpha   90.00
_cell.angle_beta   90.00
_cell.angle_gamma   90.00
#
_symmetry.space_group_name_H-M   'P 1'
#
loop_
_entity.id
_entity.type
_entity.pdbx_description
1 polymer ?
#
loop_
_entity_poly.entity_id
_entity_poly.type
_entity_poly.pdbx_seq_one_letter_code
_entity_poly.pdbx_strand_id
1 'polypeptide(L)'
;MTHPLFRSIPHHPIPISRYFHLFIQSIFLYFRYYPYLCILKRDKNKMDKYIILSPEAKGTFNDRLNFLYLRLGNYLDTEKLENRTLQYCKVFLSDAQNQTQDLEESLLYQEYLKGTNLTIVEQTPLNGSKVSLLIKTTDDATPILFHSLRLTEEEVKGKDSYEQTRMLFDKYLQLIAGTDMTMERNLVRTWIYVTHIDVNYQGVVEARNDVFDQQGLTAETHYIASTGIGGATSVRHASVAIDFLTVPGIREEDKQYLQALNHLNPTHEYGVAFERGTSLSLPQKKQYFISGTASIDKDGAVVYEGDIIRQTGRLLENIGALLKDGDAMMNDIQYFIIYLRDISDYHTIEQLMNQFYPQIPHIIVEARVCRPGWLIEMECIAEKQS
;
A
#
# COMPACT_ATOMS: atom_id res chain seq x y z
N MET A 1 31.41 -61.70 24.39
CA MET A 1 31.95 -60.70 23.42
C MET A 1 31.02 -59.48 23.47
N THR A 2 31.55 -58.44 23.96
CA THR A 2 30.88 -57.23 24.49
C THR A 2 30.51 -56.24 23.39
N HIS A 3 29.24 -55.79 23.35
CA HIS A 3 28.79 -54.66 22.55
C HIS A 3 29.01 -53.34 23.33
N PRO A 4 29.45 -52.24 22.68
CA PRO A 4 29.63 -50.97 23.37
C PRO A 4 28.35 -50.14 23.35
N LEU A 5 28.17 -49.48 24.47
CA LEU A 5 27.14 -48.55 24.89
C LEU A 5 27.00 -47.31 23.95
N PHE A 6 25.78 -47.07 23.47
CA PHE A 6 25.37 -45.75 23.01
C PHE A 6 25.16 -44.80 24.20
N ARG A 7 25.99 -43.78 24.33
CA ARG A 7 25.74 -42.65 25.24
C ARG A 7 24.72 -41.71 24.57
N SER A 8 23.57 -41.52 25.22
CA SER A 8 22.59 -40.51 24.92
C SER A 8 23.15 -39.11 25.26
N ILE A 9 23.19 -38.24 24.27
CA ILE A 9 23.47 -36.81 24.46
C ILE A 9 22.18 -36.16 24.97
N PRO A 10 22.18 -35.44 26.10
CA PRO A 10 21.00 -34.75 26.57
C PRO A 10 20.72 -33.52 25.69
N HIS A 11 19.61 -33.54 24.94
CA HIS A 11 19.05 -32.35 24.29
C HIS A 11 18.46 -31.46 25.39
N HIS A 12 19.19 -30.41 25.81
CA HIS A 12 18.60 -29.29 26.52
C HIS A 12 17.97 -28.36 25.46
N PRO A 13 16.66 -28.09 25.53
CA PRO A 13 16.08 -27.07 24.69
C PRO A 13 16.65 -25.71 25.07
N ILE A 14 17.31 -25.04 24.12
CA ILE A 14 17.79 -23.68 24.29
C ILE A 14 16.54 -22.79 24.36
N PRO A 15 16.40 -21.93 25.40
CA PRO A 15 15.21 -21.07 25.52
C PRO A 15 15.05 -20.16 24.29
N ILE A 16 13.85 -20.10 23.76
CA ILE A 16 13.45 -19.26 22.60
C ILE A 16 13.92 -17.81 22.78
N SER A 17 14.00 -17.30 24.04
CA SER A 17 14.53 -15.98 24.37
C SER A 17 15.99 -15.76 23.95
N ARG A 18 16.81 -16.79 23.89
CA ARG A 18 18.24 -16.69 23.51
C ARG A 18 18.41 -16.61 21.99
N TYR A 19 17.57 -17.29 21.20
CA TYR A 19 17.52 -17.10 19.75
C TYR A 19 17.01 -15.71 19.38
N PHE A 20 16.01 -15.22 20.10
CA PHE A 20 15.47 -13.89 19.94
C PHE A 20 16.52 -12.80 20.26
N HIS A 21 17.34 -12.99 21.27
CA HIS A 21 18.40 -12.03 21.64
C HIS A 21 19.59 -12.03 20.66
N LEU A 22 20.02 -13.18 20.17
CA LEU A 22 21.06 -13.30 19.13
C LEU A 22 20.56 -12.78 17.77
N PHE A 23 19.28 -12.96 17.50
CA PHE A 23 18.60 -12.46 16.32
C PHE A 23 18.50 -10.92 16.35
N ILE A 24 18.08 -10.34 17.49
CA ILE A 24 18.10 -8.88 17.70
C ILE A 24 19.52 -8.34 17.54
N GLN A 25 20.54 -9.01 18.03
CA GLN A 25 21.93 -8.60 17.84
C GLN A 25 22.39 -8.68 16.37
N SER A 26 21.94 -9.65 15.59
CA SER A 26 22.25 -9.72 14.16
C SER A 26 21.52 -8.66 13.35
N ILE A 27 20.28 -8.31 13.72
CA ILE A 27 19.55 -7.15 13.16
C ILE A 27 20.24 -5.85 13.58
N PHE A 28 20.67 -5.71 14.84
CA PHE A 28 21.44 -4.55 15.29
C PHE A 28 22.77 -4.40 14.54
N LEU A 29 23.45 -5.49 14.19
CA LEU A 29 24.64 -5.47 13.35
C LEU A 29 24.30 -5.09 11.91
N TYR A 30 23.19 -5.56 11.37
CA TYR A 30 22.71 -5.23 10.02
C TYR A 30 22.35 -3.74 9.91
N PHE A 31 21.64 -3.17 10.91
CA PHE A 31 21.29 -1.75 10.97
C PHE A 31 22.42 -0.84 11.51
N ARG A 32 23.48 -1.40 12.13
CA ARG A 32 24.63 -0.63 12.61
C ARG A 32 25.51 -0.07 11.47
N TYR A 33 25.38 -0.61 10.25
CA TYR A 33 26.01 -0.08 9.04
C TYR A 33 25.16 1.00 8.34
N TYR A 34 23.94 1.31 8.84
CA TYR A 34 23.12 2.40 8.34
C TYR A 34 22.93 3.46 9.43
N PRO A 35 23.77 4.54 9.44
CA PRO A 35 23.75 5.55 10.51
C PRO A 35 22.58 6.54 10.43
N TYR A 36 21.42 6.16 9.86
CA TYR A 36 20.28 7.05 9.64
C TYR A 36 19.11 6.90 10.63
N LEU A 37 19.32 6.25 11.77
CA LEU A 37 18.38 6.29 12.88
C LEU A 37 18.56 7.57 13.70
N CYS A 38 18.42 8.73 13.09
CA CYS A 38 18.18 9.97 13.80
C CYS A 38 16.69 10.13 14.02
N ILE A 39 16.25 9.99 15.26
CA ILE A 39 14.90 10.38 15.70
C ILE A 39 14.84 11.91 15.62
N LEU A 40 14.50 12.43 14.45
CA LEU A 40 14.16 13.84 14.31
C LEU A 40 12.69 14.01 14.71
N LYS A 41 12.42 14.99 15.57
CA LYS A 41 11.06 15.43 15.90
C LYS A 41 10.35 15.76 14.58
N ARG A 42 9.23 15.09 14.32
CA ARG A 42 8.33 15.44 13.21
C ARG A 42 8.01 16.93 13.28
N ASP A 43 8.28 17.63 12.20
CA ASP A 43 8.00 19.06 12.11
C ASP A 43 6.50 19.31 12.21
N LYS A 44 6.09 20.25 13.06
CA LYS A 44 4.68 20.54 13.35
C LYS A 44 3.94 21.21 12.18
N ASN A 45 4.65 21.60 11.12
CA ASN A 45 4.13 22.36 9.99
C ASN A 45 3.85 21.51 8.74
N LYS A 46 3.63 20.20 8.86
CA LYS A 46 3.24 19.40 7.69
C LYS A 46 1.81 19.70 7.29
N MET A 47 1.61 19.99 6.01
CA MET A 47 0.32 20.33 5.41
C MET A 47 -0.63 19.12 5.37
N ASP A 48 -0.11 17.94 5.05
CA ASP A 48 -0.88 16.70 5.05
C ASP A 48 -0.71 15.96 6.38
N LYS A 49 -1.80 15.44 6.90
CA LYS A 49 -1.75 14.50 8.02
C LYS A 49 -2.41 13.19 7.64
N TYR A 50 -1.75 12.12 8.05
CA TYR A 50 -2.25 10.78 7.84
C TYR A 50 -2.42 10.09 9.19
N ILE A 51 -3.58 9.48 9.39
CA ILE A 51 -3.86 8.66 10.57
C ILE A 51 -4.52 7.35 10.17
N ILE A 52 -4.38 6.37 11.05
CA ILE A 52 -5.12 5.11 10.95
C ILE A 52 -6.03 5.01 12.17
N LEU A 53 -7.31 4.78 11.92
CA LEU A 53 -8.31 4.54 12.95
C LEU A 53 -8.78 3.10 12.84
N SER A 54 -8.67 2.37 13.95
CA SER A 54 -9.19 1.02 14.09
C SER A 54 -10.01 0.93 15.37
N PRO A 55 -11.21 0.32 15.34
CA PRO A 55 -11.97 0.04 16.55
C PRO A 55 -11.35 -1.13 17.32
N GLU A 56 -11.70 -1.25 18.58
CA GLU A 56 -11.38 -2.45 19.34
C GLU A 56 -12.01 -3.70 18.72
N ALA A 57 -11.39 -4.86 18.96
CA ALA A 57 -11.84 -6.15 18.43
C ALA A 57 -13.13 -6.70 19.11
N LYS A 58 -13.96 -5.85 19.72
CA LYS A 58 -15.16 -6.20 20.45
C LYS A 58 -16.42 -5.61 19.82
N GLY A 59 -17.56 -6.19 20.13
CA GLY A 59 -18.86 -5.72 19.66
C GLY A 59 -19.24 -6.20 18.25
N THR A 60 -20.41 -5.79 17.81
CA THR A 60 -20.92 -6.02 16.46
C THR A 60 -20.18 -5.17 15.44
N PHE A 61 -20.44 -5.39 14.15
CA PHE A 61 -19.87 -4.53 13.09
C PHE A 61 -20.40 -3.08 13.24
N ASN A 62 -21.68 -2.91 13.54
CA ASN A 62 -22.29 -1.59 13.75
C ASN A 62 -21.70 -0.86 14.97
N ASP A 63 -21.35 -1.56 16.06
CA ASP A 63 -20.67 -0.95 17.21
C ASP A 63 -19.31 -0.38 16.77
N ARG A 64 -18.62 -1.07 15.89
CA ARG A 64 -17.31 -0.64 15.34
C ARG A 64 -17.45 0.57 14.41
N LEU A 65 -18.49 0.61 13.57
CA LEU A 65 -18.79 1.78 12.74
C LEU A 65 -19.15 3.00 13.60
N ASN A 66 -19.93 2.83 14.65
CA ASN A 66 -20.25 3.90 15.59
C ASN A 66 -19.01 4.41 16.33
N PHE A 67 -18.11 3.52 16.74
CA PHE A 67 -16.83 3.92 17.32
C PHE A 67 -16.00 4.77 16.34
N LEU A 68 -15.90 4.33 15.09
CA LEU A 68 -15.17 5.07 14.06
C LEU A 68 -15.82 6.40 13.74
N TYR A 69 -17.15 6.47 13.71
CA TYR A 69 -17.90 7.72 13.54
C TYR A 69 -17.51 8.77 14.58
N LEU A 70 -17.55 8.38 15.87
CA LEU A 70 -17.17 9.29 16.95
C LEU A 70 -15.69 9.68 16.92
N ARG A 71 -14.81 8.73 16.64
CA ARG A 71 -13.36 8.98 16.58
C ARG A 71 -12.98 9.86 15.41
N LEU A 72 -13.56 9.63 14.24
CA LEU A 72 -13.32 10.44 13.05
C LEU A 72 -13.86 11.86 13.25
N GLY A 73 -15.07 12.01 13.79
CA GLY A 73 -15.67 13.33 14.09
C GLY A 73 -14.76 14.15 15.00
N ASN A 74 -14.35 13.59 16.14
CA ASN A 74 -13.42 14.25 17.06
C ASN A 74 -12.08 14.63 16.39
N TYR A 75 -11.56 13.79 15.51
CA TYR A 75 -10.35 14.08 14.79
C TYR A 75 -10.56 15.23 13.80
N LEU A 76 -11.62 15.19 13.00
CA LEU A 76 -11.92 16.24 12.01
C LEU A 76 -12.20 17.59 12.67
N ASP A 77 -12.84 17.63 13.83
CA ASP A 77 -13.01 18.86 14.61
C ASP A 77 -11.65 19.46 15.01
N THR A 78 -10.70 18.62 15.38
CA THR A 78 -9.33 19.08 15.70
C THR A 78 -8.60 19.60 14.45
N GLU A 79 -8.72 18.89 13.33
CA GLU A 79 -8.08 19.27 12.07
C GLU A 79 -8.66 20.57 11.49
N LYS A 80 -9.97 20.81 11.70
CA LYS A 80 -10.64 22.05 11.30
C LYS A 80 -10.05 23.28 11.99
N LEU A 81 -9.59 23.16 13.23
CA LEU A 81 -8.90 24.25 13.94
C LEU A 81 -7.56 24.63 13.28
N GLU A 82 -7.00 23.71 12.54
CA GLU A 82 -5.76 23.87 11.77
C GLU A 82 -6.03 24.13 10.27
N ASN A 83 -7.28 24.43 9.90
CA ASN A 83 -7.77 24.66 8.53
C ASN A 83 -7.60 23.44 7.59
N ARG A 84 -7.45 22.23 8.12
CA ARG A 84 -7.38 21.01 7.31
C ARG A 84 -8.76 20.37 7.15
N THR A 85 -8.99 19.82 5.96
CA THR A 85 -10.21 19.11 5.61
C THR A 85 -9.90 17.67 5.22
N LEU A 86 -10.87 16.79 5.33
CA LEU A 86 -10.78 15.40 4.86
C LEU A 86 -10.64 15.39 3.33
N GLN A 87 -9.52 14.91 2.83
CA GLN A 87 -9.25 14.81 1.41
C GLN A 87 -9.42 13.38 0.87
N TYR A 88 -9.05 12.38 1.66
CA TYR A 88 -9.07 10.98 1.24
C TYR A 88 -9.32 10.05 2.42
N CYS A 89 -10.08 8.99 2.18
CA CYS A 89 -10.24 7.88 3.09
C CYS A 89 -10.16 6.53 2.35
N LYS A 90 -9.37 5.59 2.91
CA LYS A 90 -9.41 4.19 2.50
C LYS A 90 -9.99 3.37 3.63
N VAL A 91 -11.06 2.65 3.32
CA VAL A 91 -11.75 1.73 4.23
C VAL A 91 -11.31 0.31 3.90
N PHE A 92 -10.70 -0.33 4.87
CA PHE A 92 -10.33 -1.74 4.82
C PHE A 92 -11.41 -2.55 5.51
N LEU A 93 -12.00 -3.51 4.81
CA LEU A 93 -13.03 -4.41 5.32
C LEU A 93 -12.50 -5.84 5.39
N SER A 94 -13.00 -6.63 6.34
CA SER A 94 -12.71 -8.05 6.43
C SER A 94 -13.63 -8.92 5.58
N ASP A 95 -14.77 -8.37 5.14
CA ASP A 95 -15.81 -9.06 4.37
C ASP A 95 -16.68 -8.02 3.66
N ALA A 96 -16.23 -7.60 2.48
CA ALA A 96 -16.88 -6.52 1.74
C ALA A 96 -18.32 -6.89 1.32
N GLN A 97 -18.58 -8.16 0.99
CA GLN A 97 -19.92 -8.57 0.56
C GLN A 97 -20.96 -8.40 1.65
N ASN A 98 -20.61 -8.67 2.91
CA ASN A 98 -21.53 -8.58 4.04
C ASN A 98 -21.47 -7.23 4.75
N GLN A 99 -20.42 -6.45 4.57
CA GLN A 99 -20.15 -5.23 5.37
C GLN A 99 -20.38 -3.93 4.61
N THR A 100 -20.35 -3.93 3.27
CA THR A 100 -20.43 -2.68 2.49
C THR A 100 -21.78 -1.99 2.69
N GLN A 101 -22.89 -2.74 2.68
CA GLN A 101 -24.21 -2.16 2.89
C GLN A 101 -24.34 -1.52 4.29
N ASP A 102 -23.93 -2.23 5.35
CA ASP A 102 -23.95 -1.69 6.72
C ASP A 102 -23.08 -0.42 6.84
N LEU A 103 -21.91 -0.42 6.17
CA LEU A 103 -21.03 0.75 6.11
C LEU A 103 -21.75 1.93 5.44
N GLU A 104 -22.34 1.73 4.25
CA GLU A 104 -23.00 2.79 3.48
C GLU A 104 -24.27 3.34 4.18
N GLU A 105 -24.95 2.53 4.96
CA GLU A 105 -26.10 2.94 5.77
C GLU A 105 -25.69 3.64 7.09
N SER A 106 -24.43 3.53 7.51
CA SER A 106 -23.94 4.09 8.78
C SER A 106 -23.82 5.61 8.78
N LEU A 107 -23.91 6.23 9.98
CA LEU A 107 -23.60 7.66 10.16
C LEU A 107 -22.16 8.00 9.75
N LEU A 108 -21.22 7.10 9.97
CA LEU A 108 -19.83 7.26 9.52
C LEU A 108 -19.75 7.59 8.03
N TYR A 109 -20.44 6.79 7.21
CA TYR A 109 -20.44 6.98 5.77
C TYR A 109 -21.27 8.22 5.37
N GLN A 110 -22.49 8.33 5.85
CA GLN A 110 -23.42 9.38 5.42
C GLN A 110 -22.94 10.79 5.76
N GLU A 111 -22.29 10.98 6.91
CA GLU A 111 -21.85 12.29 7.37
C GLU A 111 -20.41 12.64 6.97
N TYR A 112 -19.51 11.67 6.90
CA TYR A 112 -18.09 11.96 6.69
C TYR A 112 -17.50 11.40 5.39
N LEU A 113 -17.92 10.21 4.95
CA LEU A 113 -17.24 9.55 3.83
C LEU A 113 -17.93 9.79 2.49
N LYS A 114 -19.23 9.96 2.48
CA LYS A 114 -20.00 10.21 1.27
C LYS A 114 -19.58 11.50 0.59
N GLY A 115 -19.17 11.41 -0.68
CA GLY A 115 -18.72 12.57 -1.45
C GLY A 115 -17.25 12.96 -1.23
N THR A 116 -16.51 12.19 -0.42
CA THR A 116 -15.04 12.32 -0.33
C THR A 116 -14.34 11.43 -1.36
N ASN A 117 -13.03 11.62 -1.53
CA ASN A 117 -12.21 10.64 -2.25
C ASN A 117 -12.13 9.36 -1.40
N LEU A 118 -12.80 8.32 -1.83
CA LEU A 118 -13.04 7.12 -1.02
C LEU A 118 -12.65 5.84 -1.75
N THR A 119 -11.86 5.00 -1.08
CA THR A 119 -11.63 3.60 -1.44
C THR A 119 -12.34 2.70 -0.43
N ILE A 120 -13.14 1.73 -0.89
CA ILE A 120 -13.64 0.62 -0.07
C ILE A 120 -13.05 -0.66 -0.67
N VAL A 121 -12.36 -1.45 0.14
CA VAL A 121 -11.69 -2.68 -0.31
C VAL A 121 -11.73 -3.75 0.76
N GLU A 122 -11.93 -5.00 0.34
CA GLU A 122 -11.73 -6.16 1.19
C GLU A 122 -10.25 -6.49 1.24
N GLN A 123 -9.64 -6.10 2.33
CA GLN A 123 -8.30 -6.44 2.78
C GLN A 123 -8.37 -6.48 4.31
N THR A 124 -8.45 -7.67 4.87
CA THR A 124 -8.75 -7.87 6.30
C THR A 124 -7.72 -7.23 7.20
N PRO A 125 -8.08 -6.25 8.06
CA PRO A 125 -7.16 -5.74 9.07
C PRO A 125 -6.80 -6.84 10.08
N LEU A 126 -5.51 -7.12 10.25
CA LEU A 126 -5.05 -8.25 11.08
C LEU A 126 -5.04 -7.98 12.59
N ASN A 127 -5.29 -6.74 13.01
CA ASN A 127 -5.49 -6.37 14.41
C ASN A 127 -6.86 -6.79 15.00
N GLY A 128 -7.66 -7.55 14.25
CA GLY A 128 -8.98 -8.03 14.66
C GLY A 128 -10.10 -7.01 14.59
N SER A 129 -9.87 -5.82 14.06
CA SER A 129 -10.86 -4.73 14.04
C SER A 129 -12.00 -4.92 13.04
N LYS A 130 -11.87 -5.81 12.04
CA LYS A 130 -12.80 -6.06 10.92
C LYS A 130 -13.01 -4.88 9.97
N VAL A 131 -12.79 -3.67 10.42
CA VAL A 131 -12.82 -2.44 9.65
C VAL A 131 -11.75 -1.50 10.18
N SER A 132 -11.02 -0.83 9.29
CA SER A 132 -10.05 0.21 9.64
C SER A 132 -10.07 1.30 8.59
N LEU A 133 -9.72 2.52 8.98
CA LEU A 133 -9.65 3.68 8.11
C LEU A 133 -8.23 4.20 8.03
N LEU A 134 -7.71 4.39 6.83
CA LEU A 134 -6.58 5.27 6.56
C LEU A 134 -7.13 6.60 6.06
N ILE A 135 -6.79 7.67 6.74
CA ILE A 135 -7.37 9.01 6.53
C ILE A 135 -6.27 9.99 6.20
N LYS A 136 -6.53 10.82 5.21
CA LYS A 136 -5.72 11.99 4.86
C LYS A 136 -6.52 13.26 5.07
N THR A 137 -5.99 14.19 5.87
CA THR A 137 -6.46 15.58 5.96
C THR A 137 -5.39 16.52 5.44
N THR A 138 -5.80 17.62 4.80
CA THR A 138 -4.90 18.60 4.18
C THR A 138 -5.49 20.00 4.22
N ASP A 139 -4.61 21.00 4.21
CA ASP A 139 -4.89 22.41 3.91
C ASP A 139 -4.37 22.80 2.50
N ASP A 140 -3.81 21.87 1.75
CA ASP A 140 -3.31 22.07 0.40
C ASP A 140 -4.47 22.13 -0.63
N ALA A 141 -4.53 23.21 -1.38
CA ALA A 141 -5.52 23.42 -2.41
C ALA A 141 -5.13 22.83 -3.79
N THR A 142 -4.02 22.12 -3.89
CA THR A 142 -3.60 21.49 -5.14
C THR A 142 -4.70 20.53 -5.64
N PRO A 143 -5.22 20.71 -6.86
CA PRO A 143 -6.27 19.86 -7.37
C PRO A 143 -5.75 18.44 -7.59
N ILE A 144 -6.36 17.50 -6.92
CA ILE A 144 -6.12 16.06 -7.10
C ILE A 144 -7.46 15.42 -7.42
N LEU A 145 -7.54 14.73 -8.56
CA LEU A 145 -8.69 13.93 -8.92
C LEU A 145 -8.43 12.48 -8.54
N PHE A 146 -9.33 11.94 -7.76
CA PHE A 146 -9.30 10.55 -7.35
C PHE A 146 -10.55 9.82 -7.83
N HIS A 147 -10.36 8.75 -8.58
CA HIS A 147 -11.44 7.95 -9.12
C HIS A 147 -11.31 6.51 -8.65
N SER A 148 -12.23 6.09 -7.79
CA SER A 148 -12.34 4.71 -7.33
C SER A 148 -13.33 3.98 -8.22
N LEU A 149 -12.82 3.27 -9.24
CA LEU A 149 -13.66 2.63 -10.25
C LEU A 149 -13.92 1.17 -9.93
N ARG A 150 -15.19 0.82 -10.01
CA ARG A 150 -15.71 -0.52 -9.79
C ARG A 150 -16.65 -0.90 -10.94
N LEU A 151 -16.71 -2.17 -11.26
CA LEU A 151 -17.71 -2.71 -12.18
C LEU A 151 -18.95 -3.14 -11.40
N THR A 152 -20.10 -3.12 -12.03
CA THR A 152 -21.34 -3.65 -11.49
C THR A 152 -21.43 -5.16 -11.71
N GLU A 153 -22.35 -5.84 -11.02
CA GLU A 153 -22.59 -7.29 -11.22
C GLU A 153 -22.94 -7.65 -12.67
N GLU A 154 -23.68 -6.78 -13.38
CA GLU A 154 -24.01 -6.98 -14.78
C GLU A 154 -22.80 -6.84 -15.70
N GLU A 155 -21.92 -5.87 -15.42
CA GLU A 155 -20.73 -5.62 -16.21
C GLU A 155 -19.69 -6.75 -16.11
N VAL A 156 -19.57 -7.40 -14.95
CA VAL A 156 -18.60 -8.49 -14.75
C VAL A 156 -19.05 -9.83 -15.31
N LYS A 157 -20.34 -9.97 -15.65
CA LYS A 157 -20.93 -11.24 -16.04
C LYS A 157 -20.30 -11.80 -17.33
N GLY A 158 -19.71 -12.98 -17.22
CA GLY A 158 -19.06 -13.69 -18.34
C GLY A 158 -17.77 -13.07 -18.81
N LYS A 159 -17.19 -12.15 -18.05
CA LYS A 159 -15.94 -11.47 -18.35
C LYS A 159 -14.79 -11.98 -17.49
N ASP A 160 -13.65 -12.21 -18.14
CA ASP A 160 -12.42 -12.56 -17.44
C ASP A 160 -11.70 -11.33 -16.85
N SER A 161 -10.57 -11.56 -16.20
CA SER A 161 -9.80 -10.48 -15.55
C SER A 161 -9.21 -9.48 -16.55
N TYR A 162 -8.86 -9.92 -17.76
CA TYR A 162 -8.38 -9.03 -18.83
C TYR A 162 -9.49 -8.08 -19.27
N GLU A 163 -10.66 -8.61 -19.62
CA GLU A 163 -11.81 -7.83 -20.07
C GLU A 163 -12.28 -6.83 -19.01
N GLN A 164 -12.38 -7.29 -17.73
CA GLN A 164 -12.77 -6.42 -16.62
C GLN A 164 -11.76 -5.29 -16.41
N THR A 165 -10.47 -5.56 -16.53
CA THR A 165 -9.42 -4.54 -16.40
C THR A 165 -9.52 -3.52 -17.53
N ARG A 166 -9.68 -3.98 -18.78
CA ARG A 166 -9.90 -3.08 -19.92
C ARG A 166 -11.09 -2.15 -19.68
N MET A 167 -12.22 -2.68 -19.25
CA MET A 167 -13.42 -1.89 -18.95
C MET A 167 -13.18 -0.80 -17.89
N LEU A 168 -12.40 -1.08 -16.85
CA LEU A 168 -12.09 -0.08 -15.83
C LEU A 168 -11.19 1.04 -16.38
N PHE A 169 -10.20 0.71 -17.20
CA PHE A 169 -9.39 1.70 -17.88
C PHE A 169 -10.21 2.51 -18.89
N ASP A 170 -11.12 1.89 -19.65
CA ASP A 170 -12.01 2.59 -20.57
C ASP A 170 -12.95 3.56 -19.83
N LYS A 171 -13.48 3.17 -18.66
CA LYS A 171 -14.23 4.09 -17.78
C LYS A 171 -13.37 5.28 -17.34
N TYR A 172 -12.11 5.05 -16.95
CA TYR A 172 -11.20 6.13 -16.59
C TYR A 172 -10.93 7.07 -17.78
N LEU A 173 -10.65 6.54 -18.96
CA LEU A 173 -10.44 7.32 -20.17
C LEU A 173 -11.68 8.17 -20.53
N GLN A 174 -12.88 7.63 -20.34
CA GLN A 174 -14.12 8.37 -20.53
C GLN A 174 -14.27 9.55 -19.55
N LEU A 175 -13.81 9.38 -18.27
CA LEU A 175 -13.88 10.44 -17.28
C LEU A 175 -12.95 11.63 -17.60
N ILE A 176 -11.81 11.38 -18.22
CA ILE A 176 -10.89 12.45 -18.63
C ILE A 176 -11.12 12.94 -20.06
N ALA A 177 -11.97 12.26 -20.82
CA ALA A 177 -12.29 12.66 -22.20
C ALA A 177 -12.91 14.08 -22.25
N GLY A 178 -12.48 14.89 -23.23
CA GLY A 178 -12.96 16.28 -23.37
C GLY A 178 -12.34 17.28 -22.39
N THR A 179 -11.39 16.84 -21.56
CA THR A 179 -10.53 17.70 -20.75
C THR A 179 -9.16 17.87 -21.42
N ASP A 180 -8.32 18.76 -20.87
CA ASP A 180 -6.92 18.90 -21.31
C ASP A 180 -5.99 17.80 -20.75
N MET A 181 -6.54 16.79 -20.06
CA MET A 181 -5.78 15.71 -19.44
C MET A 181 -5.59 14.54 -20.37
N THR A 182 -4.45 13.87 -20.24
CA THR A 182 -4.18 12.55 -20.82
C THR A 182 -3.70 11.59 -19.74
N MET A 183 -3.82 10.29 -19.98
CA MET A 183 -3.30 9.30 -19.04
C MET A 183 -1.79 9.47 -18.85
N GLU A 184 -1.05 9.61 -19.94
CA GLU A 184 0.42 9.76 -19.94
C GLU A 184 0.86 10.99 -19.11
N ARG A 185 0.23 12.16 -19.30
CA ARG A 185 0.65 13.38 -18.61
C ARG A 185 0.17 13.48 -17.17
N ASN A 186 -1.05 13.06 -16.88
CA ASN A 186 -1.77 13.44 -15.66
C ASN A 186 -2.03 12.32 -14.68
N LEU A 187 -2.06 11.04 -15.13
CA LEU A 187 -2.18 9.90 -14.22
C LEU A 187 -0.85 9.67 -13.51
N VAL A 188 -0.88 9.70 -12.18
CA VAL A 188 0.33 9.60 -11.34
C VAL A 188 0.45 8.25 -10.69
N ARG A 189 -0.69 7.69 -10.26
CA ARG A 189 -0.70 6.44 -9.52
C ARG A 189 -1.98 5.65 -9.73
N THR A 190 -1.86 4.33 -9.70
CA THR A 190 -2.97 3.39 -9.60
C THR A 190 -2.80 2.44 -8.42
N TRP A 191 -3.94 2.02 -7.84
CA TRP A 191 -4.05 0.87 -6.94
C TRP A 191 -4.97 -0.14 -7.61
N ILE A 192 -4.45 -1.32 -7.89
CA ILE A 192 -5.14 -2.39 -8.59
C ILE A 192 -5.39 -3.52 -7.60
N TYR A 193 -6.64 -3.68 -7.19
CA TYR A 193 -7.07 -4.73 -6.27
C TYR A 193 -7.54 -5.93 -7.07
N VAL A 194 -6.90 -7.07 -6.87
CA VAL A 194 -7.14 -8.27 -7.67
C VAL A 194 -7.71 -9.38 -6.80
N THR A 195 -8.96 -9.74 -7.04
CA THR A 195 -9.61 -10.88 -6.38
C THR A 195 -8.95 -12.16 -6.86
N HIS A 196 -8.58 -13.06 -5.93
CA HIS A 196 -7.85 -14.29 -6.25
C HIS A 196 -6.63 -14.03 -7.15
N ILE A 197 -5.72 -13.17 -6.69
CA ILE A 197 -4.59 -12.65 -7.46
C ILE A 197 -3.73 -13.76 -8.10
N ASP A 198 -3.55 -14.89 -7.44
CA ASP A 198 -2.77 -16.03 -7.97
C ASP A 198 -3.37 -16.60 -9.29
N VAL A 199 -4.64 -16.29 -9.59
CA VAL A 199 -5.35 -16.74 -10.80
C VAL A 199 -5.57 -15.59 -11.79
N ASN A 200 -5.98 -14.42 -11.29
CA ASN A 200 -6.45 -13.33 -12.12
C ASN A 200 -5.36 -12.33 -12.54
N TYR A 201 -4.18 -12.38 -11.90
CA TYR A 201 -3.15 -11.36 -12.08
C TYR A 201 -2.61 -11.25 -13.51
N GLN A 202 -2.48 -12.39 -14.21
CA GLN A 202 -1.96 -12.41 -15.59
C GLN A 202 -2.81 -11.56 -16.53
N GLY A 203 -4.14 -11.77 -16.54
CA GLY A 203 -5.04 -10.99 -17.38
C GLY A 203 -5.06 -9.50 -17.02
N VAL A 204 -4.93 -9.17 -15.74
CA VAL A 204 -4.81 -7.77 -15.27
C VAL A 204 -3.54 -7.11 -15.80
N VAL A 205 -2.41 -7.81 -15.77
CA VAL A 205 -1.11 -7.30 -16.28
C VAL A 205 -1.16 -7.08 -17.78
N GLU A 206 -1.66 -8.07 -18.53
CA GLU A 206 -1.79 -7.99 -19.98
C GLU A 206 -2.67 -6.81 -20.39
N ALA A 207 -3.85 -6.69 -19.81
CA ALA A 207 -4.77 -5.59 -20.12
C ALA A 207 -4.17 -4.21 -19.77
N ARG A 208 -3.51 -4.08 -18.63
CA ARG A 208 -2.83 -2.84 -18.25
C ARG A 208 -1.72 -2.48 -19.24
N ASN A 209 -0.87 -3.43 -19.59
CA ASN A 209 0.24 -3.20 -20.50
C ASN A 209 -0.28 -2.75 -21.88
N ASP A 210 -1.33 -3.39 -22.39
CA ASP A 210 -1.95 -3.00 -23.66
C ASP A 210 -2.55 -1.58 -23.63
N VAL A 211 -3.20 -1.21 -22.51
CA VAL A 211 -3.74 0.15 -22.36
C VAL A 211 -2.62 1.16 -22.25
N PHE A 212 -1.60 0.88 -21.46
CA PHE A 212 -0.48 1.79 -21.28
C PHE A 212 0.24 2.05 -22.58
N ASP A 213 0.54 1.01 -23.35
CA ASP A 213 1.13 1.16 -24.69
C ASP A 213 0.28 2.04 -25.60
N GLN A 214 -1.03 1.80 -25.67
CA GLN A 214 -1.99 2.60 -26.46
C GLN A 214 -2.06 4.07 -26.00
N GLN A 215 -1.78 4.36 -24.74
CA GLN A 215 -1.84 5.69 -24.15
C GLN A 215 -0.46 6.38 -24.04
N GLY A 216 0.60 5.81 -24.62
CA GLY A 216 1.93 6.39 -24.64
C GLY A 216 2.74 6.20 -23.36
N LEU A 217 2.32 5.30 -22.48
CA LEU A 217 3.06 4.88 -21.29
C LEU A 217 3.89 3.66 -21.63
N THR A 218 5.16 3.86 -22.03
CA THR A 218 6.07 2.84 -22.55
C THR A 218 7.43 2.91 -21.87
N ALA A 219 8.31 1.95 -22.16
CA ALA A 219 9.68 1.94 -21.65
C ALA A 219 10.52 3.11 -22.20
N GLU A 220 10.15 3.67 -23.37
CA GLU A 220 10.82 4.81 -24.00
C GLU A 220 10.35 6.16 -23.45
N THR A 221 9.16 6.20 -22.85
CA THR A 221 8.61 7.39 -22.20
C THR A 221 8.75 7.27 -20.68
N HIS A 222 7.72 6.79 -20.04
CA HIS A 222 7.69 6.44 -18.62
C HIS A 222 6.46 5.59 -18.32
N TYR A 223 6.43 5.01 -17.14
CA TYR A 223 5.22 4.46 -16.55
C TYR A 223 4.75 5.35 -15.37
N ILE A 224 3.88 4.82 -14.53
CA ILE A 224 3.36 5.48 -13.33
C ILE A 224 3.57 4.60 -12.10
N ALA A 225 3.57 5.16 -10.92
CA ALA A 225 3.54 4.37 -9.70
C ALA A 225 2.29 3.50 -9.66
N SER A 226 2.42 2.24 -9.26
CA SER A 226 1.29 1.30 -9.19
C SER A 226 1.52 0.21 -8.15
N THR A 227 0.45 -0.18 -7.45
CA THR A 227 0.42 -1.36 -6.59
C THR A 227 -0.64 -2.32 -7.10
N GLY A 228 -0.23 -3.53 -7.49
CA GLY A 228 -1.12 -4.62 -7.86
C GLY A 228 -1.13 -5.67 -6.77
N ILE A 229 -2.23 -5.77 -6.02
CA ILE A 229 -2.29 -6.51 -4.76
C ILE A 229 -3.61 -7.25 -4.59
N GLY A 230 -3.63 -8.32 -3.82
CA GLY A 230 -4.86 -9.02 -3.47
C GLY A 230 -5.87 -8.10 -2.78
N GLY A 231 -7.11 -8.16 -3.22
CA GLY A 231 -8.22 -7.40 -2.64
C GLY A 231 -9.50 -7.65 -3.42
N ALA A 232 -10.63 -7.53 -2.75
CA ALA A 232 -11.94 -7.74 -3.35
C ALA A 232 -12.88 -6.56 -3.10
N THR A 233 -14.06 -6.59 -3.69
CA THR A 233 -15.13 -5.63 -3.50
C THR A 233 -16.42 -6.35 -3.11
N SER A 234 -17.49 -5.63 -2.84
CA SER A 234 -18.82 -6.21 -2.62
C SER A 234 -19.44 -6.81 -3.88
N VAL A 235 -18.89 -6.53 -5.07
CA VAL A 235 -19.42 -7.03 -6.34
C VAL A 235 -18.98 -8.46 -6.58
N ARG A 236 -19.94 -9.38 -6.65
CA ARG A 236 -19.67 -10.79 -6.92
C ARG A 236 -19.04 -10.96 -8.30
N HIS A 237 -18.08 -11.87 -8.38
CA HIS A 237 -17.34 -12.17 -9.62
C HIS A 237 -16.53 -11.00 -10.21
N ALA A 238 -16.38 -9.88 -9.47
CA ALA A 238 -15.39 -8.88 -9.84
C ALA A 238 -13.99 -9.44 -9.62
N SER A 239 -13.21 -9.54 -10.69
CA SER A 239 -11.82 -10.01 -10.67
C SER A 239 -10.87 -8.87 -10.29
N VAL A 240 -11.26 -7.62 -10.53
CA VAL A 240 -10.40 -6.45 -10.39
C VAL A 240 -11.20 -5.20 -10.03
N ALA A 241 -10.57 -4.33 -9.29
CA ALA A 241 -11.02 -2.96 -9.04
C ALA A 241 -9.81 -2.02 -9.09
N ILE A 242 -9.97 -0.79 -9.56
CA ILE A 242 -8.86 0.13 -9.75
C ILE A 242 -9.20 1.51 -9.19
N ASP A 243 -8.25 2.07 -8.43
CA ASP A 243 -8.26 3.46 -8.05
C ASP A 243 -7.21 4.21 -8.86
N PHE A 244 -7.57 5.41 -9.32
CA PHE A 244 -6.74 6.27 -10.15
C PHE A 244 -6.53 7.62 -9.45
N LEU A 245 -5.29 8.05 -9.35
CA LEU A 245 -4.92 9.37 -8.85
C LEU A 245 -4.35 10.20 -9.98
N THR A 246 -5.05 11.29 -10.32
CA THR A 246 -4.75 12.17 -11.43
C THR A 246 -4.49 13.58 -10.93
N VAL A 247 -3.47 14.25 -11.43
CA VAL A 247 -3.14 15.63 -11.08
C VAL A 247 -3.30 16.52 -12.31
N PRO A 248 -4.38 17.31 -12.38
CA PRO A 248 -4.59 18.27 -13.46
C PRO A 248 -3.47 19.31 -13.53
N GLY A 249 -3.02 19.63 -14.74
CA GLY A 249 -2.04 20.68 -14.97
C GLY A 249 -0.62 20.39 -14.47
N ILE A 250 -0.34 19.17 -13.98
CA ILE A 250 1.03 18.78 -13.62
C ILE A 250 1.91 18.77 -14.88
N ARG A 251 3.12 19.33 -14.76
CA ARG A 251 4.10 19.35 -15.86
C ARG A 251 5.05 18.18 -15.72
N GLU A 252 5.66 17.77 -16.83
CA GLU A 252 6.63 16.67 -16.81
C GLU A 252 7.84 16.99 -15.91
N GLU A 253 8.31 18.22 -15.92
CA GLU A 253 9.40 18.70 -15.08
C GLU A 253 9.12 18.65 -13.56
N ASP A 254 7.84 18.58 -13.17
CA ASP A 254 7.41 18.46 -11.77
C ASP A 254 7.31 16.99 -11.31
N LYS A 255 7.55 16.03 -12.22
CA LYS A 255 7.55 14.60 -11.95
C LYS A 255 8.98 14.04 -11.96
N GLN A 256 9.23 13.06 -11.10
CA GLN A 256 10.44 12.24 -11.13
C GLN A 256 10.05 10.78 -10.94
N TYR A 257 10.51 9.92 -11.84
CA TYR A 257 10.31 8.48 -11.79
C TYR A 257 11.47 7.86 -11.03
N LEU A 258 11.16 7.30 -9.85
CA LEU A 258 12.17 6.86 -8.88
C LEU A 258 12.76 5.52 -9.28
N GLN A 259 14.08 5.46 -9.29
CA GLN A 259 14.85 4.29 -9.63
C GLN A 259 15.86 3.95 -8.53
N ALA A 260 16.15 2.65 -8.38
CA ALA A 260 17.14 2.17 -7.42
C ALA A 260 17.94 1.02 -8.05
N LEU A 261 18.57 1.26 -9.19
CA LEU A 261 19.16 0.23 -10.08
C LEU A 261 20.18 -0.70 -9.41
N ASN A 262 20.80 -0.28 -8.29
CA ASN A 262 21.65 -1.15 -7.48
C ASN A 262 20.87 -2.11 -6.56
N HIS A 263 19.54 -1.94 -6.44
CA HIS A 263 18.66 -2.70 -5.56
C HIS A 263 17.53 -3.39 -6.33
N LEU A 264 17.03 -2.73 -7.37
CA LEU A 264 15.82 -3.09 -8.11
C LEU A 264 16.07 -2.90 -9.60
N ASN A 265 15.67 -3.86 -10.43
CA ASN A 265 15.66 -3.69 -11.88
C ASN A 265 14.42 -2.88 -12.34
N PRO A 266 14.49 -2.28 -13.54
CA PRO A 266 13.32 -1.74 -14.22
C PRO A 266 12.23 -2.78 -14.40
N THR A 267 10.96 -2.40 -14.22
CA THR A 267 9.85 -3.37 -14.18
C THR A 267 9.52 -3.98 -15.54
N HIS A 268 9.73 -3.22 -16.63
CA HIS A 268 9.52 -3.69 -18.00
C HIS A 268 10.41 -4.87 -18.38
N GLU A 269 11.59 -5.04 -17.75
CA GLU A 269 12.50 -6.17 -18.01
C GLU A 269 11.88 -7.54 -17.68
N TYR A 270 10.86 -7.57 -16.81
CA TYR A 270 10.13 -8.80 -16.48
C TYR A 270 8.63 -8.73 -16.82
N GLY A 271 8.27 -7.86 -17.78
CA GLY A 271 6.97 -7.87 -18.45
C GLY A 271 5.85 -7.13 -17.71
N VAL A 272 6.16 -6.24 -16.78
CA VAL A 272 5.15 -5.42 -16.10
C VAL A 272 5.41 -3.92 -16.28
N ALA A 273 4.35 -3.18 -16.55
CA ALA A 273 4.39 -1.75 -16.86
C ALA A 273 4.02 -0.92 -15.62
N PHE A 274 5.00 -0.53 -14.81
CA PHE A 274 4.83 0.44 -13.72
C PHE A 274 6.18 1.03 -13.28
N GLU A 275 6.17 2.19 -12.61
CA GLU A 275 7.34 2.74 -11.93
C GLU A 275 7.45 2.23 -10.50
N ARG A 276 8.65 2.03 -10.00
CA ARG A 276 8.92 1.68 -8.60
C ARG A 276 8.45 2.75 -7.62
N GLY A 277 8.40 3.98 -8.09
CA GLY A 277 7.83 5.13 -7.41
C GLY A 277 7.82 6.34 -8.32
N THR A 278 6.95 7.29 -7.99
CA THR A 278 6.87 8.60 -8.65
C THR A 278 6.86 9.68 -7.59
N SER A 279 7.66 10.71 -7.75
CA SER A 279 7.56 11.91 -6.92
C SER A 279 7.01 13.09 -7.71
N LEU A 280 6.27 13.95 -7.00
CA LEU A 280 5.69 15.18 -7.52
C LEU A 280 6.25 16.37 -6.77
N SER A 281 6.79 17.34 -7.48
CA SER A 281 7.14 18.66 -6.95
C SER A 281 5.91 19.55 -7.00
N LEU A 282 5.25 19.73 -5.86
CA LEU A 282 4.10 20.60 -5.69
C LEU A 282 4.54 21.96 -5.11
N PRO A 283 3.73 23.03 -5.18
CA PRO A 283 4.16 24.36 -4.78
C PRO A 283 4.74 24.49 -3.36
N GLN A 284 4.31 23.66 -2.43
CA GLN A 284 4.72 23.75 -1.04
C GLN A 284 5.40 22.48 -0.50
N LYS A 285 5.39 21.38 -1.29
CA LYS A 285 5.93 20.09 -0.88
C LYS A 285 6.36 19.24 -2.05
N LYS A 286 7.26 18.30 -1.81
CA LYS A 286 7.51 17.17 -2.70
C LYS A 286 6.86 15.93 -2.10
N GLN A 287 6.01 15.26 -2.87
CA GLN A 287 5.28 14.07 -2.46
C GLN A 287 5.78 12.85 -3.24
N TYR A 288 5.96 11.73 -2.55
CA TYR A 288 6.55 10.51 -3.09
C TYR A 288 5.55 9.37 -2.97
N PHE A 289 5.23 8.74 -4.08
CA PHE A 289 4.34 7.60 -4.17
C PHE A 289 5.18 6.35 -4.44
N ILE A 290 5.50 5.59 -3.40
CA ILE A 290 6.25 4.34 -3.54
C ILE A 290 5.26 3.22 -3.86
N SER A 291 5.48 2.55 -4.98
CA SER A 291 4.70 1.40 -5.43
C SER A 291 4.84 0.22 -4.49
N GLY A 292 3.97 -0.75 -4.60
CA GLY A 292 4.11 -2.02 -3.91
C GLY A 292 5.52 -2.58 -4.11
N THR A 293 6.23 -2.74 -3.01
CA THR A 293 7.64 -3.15 -2.98
C THR A 293 7.77 -4.40 -2.13
N ALA A 294 8.45 -5.41 -2.66
CA ALA A 294 8.70 -6.70 -2.01
C ALA A 294 10.19 -7.04 -1.95
N SER A 295 10.51 -8.21 -1.42
CA SER A 295 11.88 -8.73 -1.34
C SER A 295 12.36 -9.21 -2.70
N ILE A 296 12.99 -8.32 -3.45
CA ILE A 296 13.53 -8.55 -4.78
C ILE A 296 14.94 -7.97 -4.88
N ASP A 297 15.79 -8.52 -5.70
CA ASP A 297 17.12 -7.98 -5.98
C ASP A 297 17.18 -7.19 -7.31
N LYS A 298 18.38 -6.70 -7.63
CA LYS A 298 18.65 -5.94 -8.86
C LYS A 298 18.46 -6.74 -10.15
N ASP A 299 18.41 -8.06 -10.08
CA ASP A 299 18.24 -8.95 -11.22
C ASP A 299 16.78 -9.44 -11.35
N GLY A 300 15.87 -8.92 -10.48
CA GLY A 300 14.45 -9.23 -10.47
C GLY A 300 14.10 -10.57 -9.80
N ALA A 301 15.06 -11.20 -9.11
CA ALA A 301 14.84 -12.46 -8.40
C ALA A 301 14.22 -12.22 -7.00
N VAL A 302 13.30 -13.09 -6.60
CA VAL A 302 12.82 -13.14 -5.21
C VAL A 302 13.97 -13.59 -4.31
N VAL A 303 14.23 -12.85 -3.25
CA VAL A 303 15.29 -13.20 -2.29
C VAL A 303 14.70 -13.48 -0.92
N TYR A 304 15.38 -14.37 -0.18
CA TYR A 304 14.98 -14.81 1.17
C TYR A 304 13.62 -15.51 1.21
N GLU A 305 13.33 -16.37 0.23
CA GLU A 305 12.08 -17.15 0.21
C GLU A 305 11.85 -17.88 1.53
N GLY A 306 10.61 -17.85 2.03
CA GLY A 306 10.21 -18.49 3.29
C GLY A 306 10.68 -17.79 4.57
N ASP A 307 11.41 -16.67 4.48
CA ASP A 307 11.91 -15.93 5.66
C ASP A 307 11.28 -14.54 5.71
N ILE A 308 10.18 -14.41 6.44
CA ILE A 308 9.41 -13.17 6.56
C ILE A 308 10.25 -11.99 7.07
N ILE A 309 11.18 -12.24 7.98
CA ILE A 309 11.97 -11.19 8.61
C ILE A 309 13.01 -10.66 7.63
N ARG A 310 13.72 -11.56 6.95
CA ARG A 310 14.72 -11.15 5.96
C ARG A 310 14.05 -10.52 4.74
N GLN A 311 12.88 -11.00 4.33
CA GLN A 311 12.09 -10.35 3.29
C GLN A 311 11.69 -8.94 3.69
N THR A 312 11.24 -8.73 4.93
CA THR A 312 10.90 -7.41 5.44
C THR A 312 12.11 -6.47 5.44
N GLY A 313 13.26 -6.94 5.92
CA GLY A 313 14.50 -6.16 5.89
C GLY A 313 14.88 -5.72 4.46
N ARG A 314 14.86 -6.65 3.50
CA ARG A 314 15.20 -6.36 2.10
C ARG A 314 14.22 -5.39 1.44
N LEU A 315 12.94 -5.57 1.66
CA LEU A 315 11.89 -4.68 1.17
C LEU A 315 12.06 -3.24 1.71
N LEU A 316 12.37 -3.08 3.01
CA LEU A 316 12.63 -1.76 3.61
C LEU A 316 13.92 -1.11 3.05
N GLU A 317 14.96 -1.90 2.75
CA GLU A 317 16.15 -1.42 2.02
C GLU A 317 15.77 -0.88 0.63
N ASN A 318 14.93 -1.62 -0.09
CA ASN A 318 14.47 -1.24 -1.42
C ASN A 318 13.69 0.09 -1.36
N ILE A 319 12.77 0.25 -0.39
CA ILE A 319 12.03 1.51 -0.18
C ILE A 319 13.00 2.65 0.16
N GLY A 320 13.95 2.42 1.06
CA GLY A 320 14.94 3.43 1.42
C GLY A 320 15.81 3.88 0.25
N ALA A 321 16.16 2.95 -0.65
CA ALA A 321 16.92 3.26 -1.87
C ALA A 321 16.10 4.11 -2.86
N LEU A 322 14.81 3.82 -3.04
CA LEU A 322 13.90 4.61 -3.88
C LEU A 322 13.69 6.02 -3.33
N LEU A 323 13.47 6.14 -2.02
CA LEU A 323 13.33 7.46 -1.38
C LEU A 323 14.59 8.29 -1.54
N LYS A 324 15.77 7.67 -1.38
CA LYS A 324 17.06 8.33 -1.54
C LYS A 324 17.28 8.85 -2.96
N ASP A 325 16.83 8.15 -3.99
CA ASP A 325 16.87 8.60 -5.39
C ASP A 325 16.06 9.89 -5.60
N GLY A 326 14.96 10.04 -4.84
CA GLY A 326 14.13 11.24 -4.85
C GLY A 326 14.55 12.34 -3.84
N ASP A 327 15.73 12.21 -3.19
CA ASP A 327 16.17 13.11 -2.10
C ASP A 327 15.30 13.04 -0.83
N ALA A 328 14.66 11.91 -0.56
CA ALA A 328 13.89 11.66 0.64
C ALA A 328 14.52 10.56 1.51
N MET A 329 14.00 10.39 2.71
CA MET A 329 14.47 9.43 3.71
C MET A 329 13.29 8.67 4.32
N MET A 330 13.57 7.56 5.02
CA MET A 330 12.56 6.77 5.73
C MET A 330 11.73 7.60 6.73
N ASN A 331 12.32 8.65 7.32
CA ASN A 331 11.63 9.54 8.25
C ASN A 331 10.60 10.49 7.57
N ASP A 332 10.66 10.62 6.25
CA ASP A 332 9.68 11.41 5.49
C ASP A 332 8.40 10.61 5.20
N ILE A 333 8.39 9.30 5.46
CA ILE A 333 7.24 8.43 5.26
C ILE A 333 6.09 8.87 6.17
N GLN A 334 4.93 9.03 5.58
CA GLN A 334 3.71 9.46 6.27
C GLN A 334 2.91 8.26 6.81
N TYR A 335 2.88 7.15 6.08
CA TYR A 335 2.26 5.89 6.49
C TYR A 335 2.80 4.72 5.68
N PHE A 336 2.61 3.50 6.20
CA PHE A 336 2.74 2.24 5.46
C PHE A 336 1.41 1.52 5.36
N ILE A 337 1.14 0.90 4.22
CA ILE A 337 0.21 -0.22 4.11
C ILE A 337 1.06 -1.48 3.90
N ILE A 338 0.85 -2.45 4.76
CA ILE A 338 1.62 -3.69 4.84
C ILE A 338 0.69 -4.85 4.50
N TYR A 339 1.03 -5.56 3.44
CA TYR A 339 0.28 -6.66 2.90
C TYR A 339 0.96 -7.98 3.27
N LEU A 340 0.28 -8.83 4.02
CA LEU A 340 0.77 -10.16 4.37
C LEU A 340 0.02 -11.21 3.59
N ARG A 341 0.78 -12.15 3.00
CA ARG A 341 0.22 -13.32 2.33
C ARG A 341 -0.31 -14.35 3.32
N ASP A 342 0.30 -14.45 4.50
CA ASP A 342 -0.06 -15.37 5.57
C ASP A 342 -0.28 -14.61 6.89
N ILE A 343 -1.45 -14.80 7.49
CA ILE A 343 -1.85 -14.15 8.74
C ILE A 343 -0.98 -14.57 9.94
N SER A 344 -0.32 -15.73 9.86
CA SER A 344 0.57 -16.22 10.92
C SER A 344 1.80 -15.32 11.11
N ASP A 345 2.17 -14.53 10.11
CA ASP A 345 3.29 -13.60 10.17
C ASP A 345 2.95 -12.27 10.87
N TYR A 346 1.67 -12.04 11.18
CA TYR A 346 1.17 -10.76 11.70
C TYR A 346 1.93 -10.27 12.92
N HIS A 347 2.00 -11.09 13.98
CA HIS A 347 2.63 -10.66 15.24
C HIS A 347 4.12 -10.35 15.09
N THR A 348 4.82 -11.07 14.22
CA THR A 348 6.23 -10.83 13.93
C THR A 348 6.40 -9.45 13.29
N ILE A 349 5.58 -9.13 12.30
CA ILE A 349 5.65 -7.85 11.58
C ILE A 349 5.15 -6.69 12.44
N GLU A 350 4.08 -6.88 13.21
CA GLU A 350 3.58 -5.88 14.16
C GLU A 350 4.66 -5.48 15.18
N GLN A 351 5.36 -6.46 15.76
CA GLN A 351 6.45 -6.20 16.70
C GLN A 351 7.61 -5.45 16.02
N LEU A 352 7.99 -5.85 14.81
CA LEU A 352 9.05 -5.20 14.05
C LEU A 352 8.70 -3.74 13.75
N MET A 353 7.50 -3.47 13.26
CA MET A 353 7.06 -2.11 12.94
C MET A 353 6.99 -1.23 14.18
N ASN A 354 6.43 -1.73 15.26
CA ASN A 354 6.35 -1.00 16.55
C ASN A 354 7.73 -0.73 17.14
N GLN A 355 8.71 -1.58 16.90
CA GLN A 355 10.08 -1.40 17.38
C GLN A 355 10.87 -0.39 16.55
N PHE A 356 10.80 -0.46 15.22
CA PHE A 356 11.66 0.32 14.34
C PHE A 356 11.00 1.57 13.77
N TYR A 357 9.68 1.57 13.65
CA TYR A 357 8.89 2.66 13.05
C TYR A 357 7.69 3.09 13.91
N PRO A 358 7.85 3.24 15.25
CA PRO A 358 6.72 3.49 16.17
C PRO A 358 5.99 4.82 15.90
N GLN A 359 6.63 5.75 15.18
CA GLN A 359 6.07 7.08 14.89
C GLN A 359 5.39 7.16 13.51
N ILE A 360 5.50 6.10 12.70
CA ILE A 360 4.89 6.08 11.37
C ILE A 360 3.58 5.29 11.46
N PRO A 361 2.43 5.92 11.15
CA PRO A 361 1.17 5.21 11.07
C PRO A 361 1.28 4.04 10.08
N HIS A 362 0.82 2.86 10.48
CA HIS A 362 0.83 1.70 9.60
C HIS A 362 -0.39 0.83 9.84
N ILE A 363 -0.83 0.16 8.80
CA ILE A 363 -1.86 -0.86 8.86
C ILE A 363 -1.33 -2.14 8.24
N ILE A 364 -1.57 -3.26 8.91
CA ILE A 364 -1.22 -4.60 8.43
C ILE A 364 -2.51 -5.30 8.06
N VAL A 365 -2.60 -5.71 6.79
CA VAL A 365 -3.78 -6.38 6.26
C VAL A 365 -3.43 -7.72 5.63
N GLU A 366 -4.38 -8.64 5.63
CA GLU A 366 -4.27 -9.84 4.81
C GLU A 366 -4.50 -9.46 3.35
N ALA A 367 -3.51 -9.69 2.52
CA ALA A 367 -3.61 -9.56 1.07
C ALA A 367 -2.54 -10.39 0.39
N ARG A 368 -2.94 -11.23 -0.56
CA ARG A 368 -1.96 -12.00 -1.33
C ARG A 368 -1.16 -11.12 -2.25
N VAL A 369 0.14 -11.33 -2.24
CA VAL A 369 1.11 -10.65 -3.10
C VAL A 369 1.22 -11.38 -4.43
N CYS A 370 1.53 -10.69 -5.51
CA CYS A 370 1.43 -11.19 -6.87
C CYS A 370 2.39 -12.34 -7.25
N ARG A 371 3.48 -12.55 -6.48
CA ARG A 371 4.37 -13.72 -6.64
C ARG A 371 4.30 -14.62 -5.41
N PRO A 372 4.12 -15.94 -5.58
CA PRO A 372 3.99 -16.87 -4.44
C PRO A 372 5.16 -16.87 -3.46
N GLY A 373 6.40 -16.62 -3.91
CA GLY A 373 7.59 -16.54 -3.07
C GLY A 373 7.69 -15.31 -2.18
N TRP A 374 6.86 -14.28 -2.41
CA TRP A 374 6.78 -13.10 -1.55
C TRP A 374 5.75 -13.31 -0.43
N LEU A 375 6.23 -13.23 0.81
CA LEU A 375 5.39 -13.33 2.02
C LEU A 375 4.79 -11.98 2.41
N ILE A 376 5.44 -10.89 2.01
CA ILE A 376 5.12 -9.52 2.39
C ILE A 376 5.37 -8.55 1.24
N GLU A 377 4.53 -7.54 1.15
CA GLU A 377 4.71 -6.36 0.31
C GLU A 377 4.34 -5.11 1.11
N MET A 378 4.99 -4.00 0.86
CA MET A 378 4.64 -2.71 1.45
C MET A 378 4.54 -1.63 0.39
N GLU A 379 3.62 -0.70 0.58
CA GLU A 379 3.60 0.59 -0.09
C GLU A 379 3.62 1.71 0.92
N CYS A 380 4.08 2.87 0.51
CA CYS A 380 4.07 4.06 1.36
C CYS A 380 3.93 5.34 0.54
N ILE A 381 3.49 6.39 1.22
CA ILE A 381 3.64 7.77 0.77
C ILE A 381 4.65 8.46 1.67
N ALA A 382 5.59 9.18 1.09
CA ALA A 382 6.48 10.07 1.82
C ALA A 382 6.24 11.52 1.38
N GLU A 383 6.58 12.46 2.24
CA GLU A 383 6.38 13.90 1.99
C GLU A 383 7.49 14.71 2.63
N LYS A 384 8.01 15.67 1.87
CA LYS A 384 9.05 16.59 2.28
C LYS A 384 8.60 18.02 1.92
N GLN A 385 8.81 18.97 2.81
CA GLN A 385 8.59 20.39 2.48
C GLN A 385 9.59 20.84 1.41
N SER A 386 9.11 21.68 0.48
CA SER A 386 9.93 22.28 -0.56
C SER A 386 10.87 23.35 -0.01
#